data_01f097c349d3b76d7b6debc45f015436
#
_entry.id   01f097c349d3b76d7b6debc45f015436
#
_cell.length_a   1.000
_cell.length_b   1.000
_cell.length_c   1.000
_cell.angle_alpha   90.00
_cell.angle_beta   90.00
_cell.angle_gamma   90.00
#
_symmetry.space_group_name_H-M   'P 1'
#
loop_
_entity.id
_entity.type
_entity.pdbx_description
1 polymer ?
#
loop_
_entity_poly.entity_id
_entity_poly.type
_entity_poly.pdbx_seq_one_letter_code
_entity_poly.pdbx_strand_id
1 'polypeptide(L)'
;MLVVSDHSPAFEGGPFLMLSERSSVEIHALKEQGWTISAIARHTHHDRKTIRAYLAGERQPGVRVQAPDPFDGFVAYVTARLTEDPHLWAQTLLDELRPLGYTGSYSTLTRQIRARSLRPACVACAHVTKRPNAVIEHPPGEETQFDWLELPDPPAHWGFPHKNAYLLVGSLAHSGVWRAVLSPSMDVPHLLAAMTTLLALLGGLTRVWRFDRMATVLNHRTGDLVPMFAAFAKHHGVQAIVCRPRSGNRKGVVEKNNHTAAQRWWRTLPDELTLEQAQASINEFAAGQDARSRRTETGKTTAAAMFAAERLRPLPPAVFPVIVTEERTATRQALIDWRGNRYSVPPELAAAKVEVRQRLGSDTIDIATASGAVVARHRVAEPGLGVTIRDTGHVTALEAIAFASAPPGRPHRRKERIPPGPAALRAAAVLTGTVTTPSTVISLAAYE
;
A
#
# COMPACT_ATOMS: atom_id res chain seq x y z
N MET A 1 -49.01 -48.48 -42.23
CA MET A 1 -48.11 -49.43 -41.61
C MET A 1 -47.14 -48.57 -40.79
N LEU A 2 -47.53 -48.33 -39.51
CA LEU A 2 -46.77 -47.47 -38.55
C LEU A 2 -45.90 -48.41 -37.74
N VAL A 3 -44.59 -48.21 -37.86
CA VAL A 3 -43.60 -48.89 -36.98
C VAL A 3 -43.41 -48.01 -35.77
N VAL A 4 -43.87 -48.52 -34.63
CA VAL A 4 -43.61 -47.95 -33.30
C VAL A 4 -42.25 -48.45 -32.89
N SER A 5 -41.24 -47.61 -32.81
CA SER A 5 -39.94 -47.92 -32.21
C SER A 5 -40.03 -47.71 -30.70
N ASP A 6 -39.92 -48.80 -30.00
CA ASP A 6 -39.82 -48.85 -28.53
C ASP A 6 -38.40 -48.40 -28.11
N HIS A 7 -38.29 -47.20 -27.57
CA HIS A 7 -37.07 -46.70 -26.92
C HIS A 7 -37.28 -46.66 -25.41
N SER A 8 -36.95 -47.78 -24.76
CA SER A 8 -36.71 -47.78 -23.30
C SER A 8 -35.45 -46.97 -22.99
N PRO A 9 -35.53 -45.95 -22.13
CA PRO A 9 -34.31 -45.27 -21.68
C PRO A 9 -33.52 -46.15 -20.73
N ALA A 10 -32.27 -46.44 -21.06
CA ALA A 10 -31.29 -47.07 -20.17
C ALA A 10 -31.10 -46.16 -18.91
N PHE A 11 -31.39 -46.75 -17.77
CA PHE A 11 -31.20 -46.09 -16.46
C PHE A 11 -29.70 -46.15 -16.10
N GLU A 12 -28.94 -45.07 -16.32
CA GLU A 12 -27.63 -44.87 -15.75
C GLU A 12 -27.77 -44.67 -14.23
N GLY A 13 -27.19 -45.57 -13.43
CA GLY A 13 -27.19 -45.54 -12.00
C GLY A 13 -26.42 -44.38 -11.43
N GLY A 14 -27.13 -43.28 -11.09
CA GLY A 14 -26.59 -42.17 -10.30
C GLY A 14 -26.57 -42.53 -8.81
N PRO A 15 -25.57 -42.02 -8.05
CA PRO A 15 -25.44 -42.38 -6.63
C PRO A 15 -26.52 -41.69 -5.79
N PHE A 16 -27.22 -42.50 -4.97
CA PHE A 16 -28.11 -42.10 -3.91
C PHE A 16 -29.44 -41.43 -4.26
N LEU A 17 -30.31 -42.15 -4.95
CA LEU A 17 -31.72 -41.77 -5.04
C LEU A 17 -32.39 -41.91 -3.65
N MET A 18 -32.88 -40.78 -3.13
CA MET A 18 -33.72 -40.72 -1.94
C MET A 18 -35.05 -41.42 -2.25
N LEU A 19 -35.53 -42.29 -1.33
CA LEU A 19 -36.84 -42.93 -1.49
C LEU A 19 -37.94 -41.86 -1.51
N SER A 20 -38.81 -41.90 -2.49
CA SER A 20 -40.04 -41.14 -2.48
C SER A 20 -41.03 -41.68 -1.43
N GLU A 21 -41.97 -40.86 -0.98
CA GLU A 21 -43.04 -41.33 -0.09
C GLU A 21 -43.74 -42.56 -0.65
N ARG A 22 -44.02 -42.54 -1.96
CA ARG A 22 -44.68 -43.67 -2.65
C ARG A 22 -43.85 -44.96 -2.59
N SER A 23 -42.54 -44.86 -2.84
CA SER A 23 -41.63 -46.00 -2.76
C SER A 23 -41.49 -46.53 -1.31
N SER A 24 -41.54 -45.64 -0.33
CA SER A 24 -41.52 -46.02 1.08
C SER A 24 -42.77 -46.78 1.49
N VAL A 25 -43.97 -46.31 1.10
CA VAL A 25 -45.23 -46.99 1.34
C VAL A 25 -45.23 -48.37 0.69
N GLU A 26 -44.78 -48.51 -0.55
CA GLU A 26 -44.64 -49.77 -1.24
C GLU A 26 -43.71 -50.75 -0.52
N ILE A 27 -42.55 -50.31 -0.04
CA ILE A 27 -41.59 -51.13 0.73
C ILE A 27 -42.21 -51.65 2.02
N HIS A 28 -42.97 -50.83 2.75
CA HIS A 28 -43.64 -51.23 3.98
C HIS A 28 -44.77 -52.25 3.69
N ALA A 29 -45.60 -52.02 2.68
CA ALA A 29 -46.65 -52.93 2.28
C ALA A 29 -46.12 -54.29 1.85
N LEU A 30 -45.04 -54.34 1.07
CA LEU A 30 -44.42 -55.61 0.68
C LEU A 30 -43.79 -56.33 1.90
N LYS A 31 -43.27 -55.60 2.87
CA LYS A 31 -42.76 -56.17 4.11
C LYS A 31 -43.86 -56.78 4.96
N GLU A 32 -45.00 -56.11 5.11
CA GLU A 32 -46.19 -56.59 5.79
C GLU A 32 -46.77 -57.85 5.13
N GLN A 33 -46.66 -57.95 3.80
CA GLN A 33 -47.04 -59.19 3.05
C GLN A 33 -46.03 -60.33 3.22
N GLY A 34 -45.02 -60.16 4.05
CA GLY A 34 -44.07 -61.27 4.41
C GLY A 34 -42.85 -61.33 3.45
N TRP A 35 -42.67 -60.41 2.56
CA TRP A 35 -41.52 -60.42 1.63
C TRP A 35 -40.19 -60.28 2.39
N THR A 36 -39.18 -60.99 1.89
CA THR A 36 -37.83 -60.83 2.41
C THR A 36 -37.20 -59.50 1.89
N ILE A 37 -36.31 -58.92 2.69
CA ILE A 37 -35.60 -57.69 2.27
C ILE A 37 -34.90 -57.86 0.90
N SER A 38 -34.38 -59.05 0.63
CA SER A 38 -33.75 -59.37 -0.65
C SER A 38 -34.74 -59.41 -1.82
N ALA A 39 -35.98 -59.88 -1.57
CA ALA A 39 -37.05 -59.88 -2.58
C ALA A 39 -37.54 -58.46 -2.83
N ILE A 40 -37.75 -57.66 -1.79
CA ILE A 40 -38.13 -56.25 -1.89
C ILE A 40 -37.03 -55.43 -2.65
N ALA A 41 -35.75 -55.65 -2.35
CA ALA A 41 -34.64 -54.98 -3.02
C ALA A 41 -34.61 -55.29 -4.52
N ARG A 42 -34.86 -56.53 -4.91
CA ARG A 42 -34.93 -56.90 -6.35
C ARG A 42 -36.16 -56.29 -7.04
N HIS A 43 -37.28 -56.25 -6.34
CA HIS A 43 -38.53 -55.73 -6.90
C HIS A 43 -38.50 -54.19 -7.06
N THR A 44 -38.04 -53.49 -6.03
CA THR A 44 -38.01 -52.02 -5.99
C THR A 44 -36.76 -51.40 -6.56
N HIS A 45 -35.76 -52.17 -6.97
CA HIS A 45 -34.44 -51.74 -7.44
C HIS A 45 -33.68 -50.87 -6.46
N HIS A 46 -33.95 -51.01 -5.15
CA HIS A 46 -33.25 -50.29 -4.11
C HIS A 46 -32.27 -51.21 -3.35
N ASP A 47 -31.16 -50.60 -2.83
CA ASP A 47 -30.20 -51.34 -2.05
C ASP A 47 -30.80 -51.85 -0.72
N ARG A 48 -30.42 -53.08 -0.34
CA ARG A 48 -30.90 -53.72 0.90
C ARG A 48 -30.63 -52.93 2.16
N LYS A 49 -29.49 -52.16 2.19
CA LYS A 49 -29.16 -51.31 3.33
C LYS A 49 -30.11 -50.11 3.41
N THR A 50 -30.47 -49.52 2.26
CA THR A 50 -31.45 -48.44 2.15
C THR A 50 -32.83 -48.95 2.66
N ILE A 51 -33.32 -50.09 2.18
CA ILE A 51 -34.61 -50.64 2.60
C ILE A 51 -34.63 -50.90 4.12
N ARG A 52 -33.57 -51.49 4.71
CA ARG A 52 -33.47 -51.69 6.15
C ARG A 52 -33.58 -50.40 6.92
N ALA A 53 -32.83 -49.33 6.50
CA ALA A 53 -32.83 -48.05 7.18
C ALA A 53 -34.22 -47.38 7.18
N TYR A 54 -34.98 -47.52 6.08
CA TYR A 54 -36.36 -46.98 6.02
C TYR A 54 -37.34 -47.83 6.83
N LEU A 55 -37.25 -49.14 6.78
CA LEU A 55 -38.09 -50.05 7.59
C LEU A 55 -37.81 -49.93 9.09
N ALA A 56 -36.56 -49.61 9.48
CA ALA A 56 -36.17 -49.35 10.86
C ALA A 56 -36.54 -47.92 11.33
N GLY A 57 -37.07 -47.05 10.47
CA GLY A 57 -37.37 -45.67 10.82
C GLY A 57 -36.14 -44.74 10.95
N GLU A 58 -34.95 -45.25 10.62
CA GLU A 58 -33.70 -44.47 10.67
C GLU A 58 -33.66 -43.36 9.60
N ARG A 59 -34.50 -43.47 8.58
CA ARG A 59 -34.62 -42.47 7.50
C ARG A 59 -36.10 -42.19 7.21
N GLN A 60 -36.40 -40.94 6.95
CA GLN A 60 -37.72 -40.49 6.53
C GLN A 60 -37.77 -40.31 4.99
N PRO A 61 -38.85 -40.78 4.32
CA PRO A 61 -39.03 -40.57 2.89
C PRO A 61 -39.13 -39.08 2.59
N GLY A 62 -38.55 -38.65 1.45
CA GLY A 62 -38.57 -37.25 1.08
C GLY A 62 -37.66 -36.31 1.86
N VAL A 63 -37.06 -36.79 2.98
CA VAL A 63 -36.16 -35.98 3.81
C VAL A 63 -34.70 -36.34 3.54
N ARG A 64 -33.94 -35.40 3.02
CA ARG A 64 -32.49 -35.54 2.87
C ARG A 64 -31.81 -35.15 4.18
N VAL A 65 -31.16 -36.08 4.82
CA VAL A 65 -30.24 -35.74 5.92
C VAL A 65 -29.09 -34.91 5.33
N GLN A 66 -29.11 -33.63 5.61
CA GLN A 66 -28.06 -32.72 5.16
C GLN A 66 -26.83 -32.92 6.05
N ALA A 67 -25.71 -33.28 5.46
CA ALA A 67 -24.44 -33.29 6.20
C ALA A 67 -24.15 -31.87 6.75
N PRO A 68 -23.51 -31.75 7.90
CA PRO A 68 -23.11 -30.48 8.43
C PRO A 68 -22.35 -29.66 7.34
N ASP A 69 -22.69 -28.37 7.19
CA ASP A 69 -22.03 -27.54 6.21
C ASP A 69 -20.58 -27.30 6.69
N PRO A 70 -19.54 -27.69 5.93
CA PRO A 70 -18.15 -27.45 6.31
C PRO A 70 -17.81 -25.98 6.59
N PHE A 71 -18.67 -25.05 6.13
CA PHE A 71 -18.52 -23.63 6.38
C PHE A 71 -18.96 -23.21 7.80
N ASP A 72 -19.77 -24.02 8.50
CA ASP A 72 -20.33 -23.66 9.81
C ASP A 72 -19.25 -23.31 10.84
N GLY A 73 -18.12 -24.02 10.82
CA GLY A 73 -16.98 -23.72 11.70
C GLY A 73 -16.32 -22.33 11.48
N PHE A 74 -16.54 -21.73 10.32
CA PHE A 74 -15.93 -20.44 9.96
C PHE A 74 -16.90 -19.25 10.11
N VAL A 75 -18.18 -19.48 10.36
CA VAL A 75 -19.22 -18.43 10.40
C VAL A 75 -18.90 -17.36 11.42
N ALA A 76 -18.46 -17.73 12.62
CA ALA A 76 -18.15 -16.78 13.69
C ALA A 76 -17.01 -15.84 13.29
N TYR A 77 -15.91 -16.39 12.75
CA TYR A 77 -14.78 -15.60 12.26
C TYR A 77 -15.20 -14.66 11.14
N VAL A 78 -15.88 -15.18 10.12
CA VAL A 78 -16.34 -14.40 8.96
C VAL A 78 -17.26 -13.27 9.37
N THR A 79 -18.17 -13.52 10.33
CA THR A 79 -19.09 -12.51 10.84
C THR A 79 -18.34 -11.40 11.57
N ALA A 80 -17.41 -11.76 12.46
CA ALA A 80 -16.59 -10.80 13.20
C ALA A 80 -15.80 -9.89 12.24
N ARG A 81 -15.06 -10.48 11.29
CA ARG A 81 -14.26 -9.75 10.31
C ARG A 81 -15.09 -8.83 9.41
N LEU A 82 -16.27 -9.24 8.97
CA LEU A 82 -17.16 -8.43 8.15
C LEU A 82 -17.91 -7.36 8.96
N THR A 83 -18.04 -7.53 10.28
CA THR A 83 -18.58 -6.51 11.19
C THR A 83 -17.52 -5.43 11.45
N GLU A 84 -16.28 -5.83 11.68
CA GLU A 84 -15.14 -4.90 11.84
C GLU A 84 -14.91 -4.08 10.55
N ASP A 85 -14.97 -4.74 9.40
CA ASP A 85 -14.80 -4.11 8.09
C ASP A 85 -15.83 -4.63 7.06
N PRO A 86 -16.97 -3.94 6.90
CA PRO A 86 -17.99 -4.29 5.89
C PRO A 86 -17.47 -4.26 4.46
N HIS A 87 -16.35 -3.56 4.21
CA HIS A 87 -15.73 -3.42 2.89
C HIS A 87 -14.60 -4.41 2.63
N LEU A 88 -14.26 -5.27 3.60
CA LEU A 88 -13.23 -6.30 3.43
C LEU A 88 -13.54 -7.15 2.19
N TRP A 89 -12.55 -7.32 1.32
CA TRP A 89 -12.75 -8.14 0.13
C TRP A 89 -12.92 -9.60 0.49
N ALA A 90 -13.86 -10.26 -0.20
CA ALA A 90 -14.05 -11.71 -0.02
C ALA A 90 -12.78 -12.52 -0.40
N GLN A 91 -11.90 -11.96 -1.25
CA GLN A 91 -10.62 -12.58 -1.56
C GLN A 91 -9.63 -12.45 -0.39
N THR A 92 -9.59 -11.30 0.28
CA THR A 92 -8.79 -11.11 1.50
C THR A 92 -9.25 -12.08 2.58
N LEU A 93 -10.55 -12.15 2.79
CA LEU A 93 -11.15 -13.09 3.74
C LEU A 93 -10.82 -14.54 3.39
N LEU A 94 -10.81 -14.92 2.11
CA LEU A 94 -10.39 -16.26 1.68
C LEU A 94 -8.91 -16.51 1.99
N ASP A 95 -8.06 -15.51 1.81
CA ASP A 95 -6.62 -15.61 2.10
C ASP A 95 -6.40 -15.79 3.63
N GLU A 96 -7.19 -15.10 4.48
CA GLU A 96 -7.19 -15.27 5.95
C GLU A 96 -7.71 -16.64 6.37
N LEU A 97 -8.73 -17.18 5.70
CA LEU A 97 -9.35 -18.47 6.05
C LEU A 97 -8.52 -19.68 5.64
N ARG A 98 -7.64 -19.56 4.65
CA ARG A 98 -6.78 -20.66 4.17
C ARG A 98 -5.90 -21.25 5.28
N PRO A 99 -5.09 -20.45 6.01
CA PRO A 99 -4.30 -20.96 7.14
C PRO A 99 -5.16 -21.49 8.29
N LEU A 100 -6.42 -21.06 8.40
CA LEU A 100 -7.37 -21.57 9.39
C LEU A 100 -8.03 -22.89 8.97
N GLY A 101 -7.63 -23.46 7.81
CA GLY A 101 -8.10 -24.77 7.35
C GLY A 101 -9.31 -24.73 6.39
N TYR A 102 -9.72 -23.57 5.90
CA TYR A 102 -10.80 -23.50 4.91
C TYR A 102 -10.34 -23.99 3.54
N THR A 103 -10.96 -25.08 3.05
CA THR A 103 -10.63 -25.69 1.75
C THR A 103 -11.59 -25.31 0.62
N GLY A 104 -12.70 -24.64 0.93
CA GLY A 104 -13.70 -24.24 -0.06
C GLY A 104 -13.21 -23.25 -1.11
N SER A 105 -13.91 -23.16 -2.24
CA SER A 105 -13.56 -22.20 -3.31
C SER A 105 -14.02 -20.78 -2.97
N TYR A 106 -13.46 -19.78 -3.70
CA TYR A 106 -13.92 -18.39 -3.63
C TYR A 106 -15.42 -18.24 -3.90
N SER A 107 -15.93 -18.96 -4.91
CA SER A 107 -17.36 -18.95 -5.23
C SER A 107 -18.23 -19.55 -4.12
N THR A 108 -17.74 -20.57 -3.45
CA THR A 108 -18.42 -21.14 -2.28
C THR A 108 -18.46 -20.13 -1.13
N LEU A 109 -17.33 -19.51 -0.79
CA LEU A 109 -17.26 -18.48 0.25
C LEU A 109 -18.23 -17.30 -0.04
N THR A 110 -18.19 -16.74 -1.24
CA THR A 110 -19.07 -15.62 -1.60
C THR A 110 -20.56 -15.99 -1.59
N ARG A 111 -20.88 -17.23 -1.96
CA ARG A 111 -22.24 -17.78 -1.85
C ARG A 111 -22.68 -17.89 -0.38
N GLN A 112 -21.82 -18.41 0.50
CA GLN A 112 -22.12 -18.54 1.93
C GLN A 112 -22.31 -17.17 2.60
N ILE A 113 -21.43 -16.21 2.31
CA ILE A 113 -21.57 -14.84 2.83
C ILE A 113 -22.92 -14.23 2.44
N ARG A 114 -23.34 -14.41 1.17
CA ARG A 114 -24.61 -13.90 0.67
C ARG A 114 -25.81 -14.65 1.23
N ALA A 115 -25.79 -15.99 1.20
CA ALA A 115 -26.91 -16.82 1.64
C ALA A 115 -27.22 -16.62 3.13
N ARG A 116 -26.20 -16.36 3.95
CA ARG A 116 -26.33 -16.14 5.39
C ARG A 116 -26.37 -14.67 5.79
N SER A 117 -26.33 -13.74 4.82
CA SER A 117 -26.35 -12.27 5.04
C SER A 117 -25.27 -11.80 6.02
N LEU A 118 -24.06 -12.40 5.98
CA LEU A 118 -23.00 -12.14 6.95
C LEU A 118 -22.36 -10.75 6.78
N ARG A 119 -22.51 -10.11 5.62
CA ARG A 119 -21.95 -8.79 5.37
C ARG A 119 -22.93 -7.68 5.73
N PRO A 120 -22.62 -6.79 6.68
CA PRO A 120 -23.43 -5.62 6.96
C PRO A 120 -23.60 -4.71 5.72
N ALA A 121 -24.77 -4.12 5.57
CA ALA A 121 -25.04 -3.16 4.51
C ALA A 121 -24.31 -1.84 4.78
N CYS A 122 -23.66 -1.27 3.76
CA CYS A 122 -23.09 0.07 3.82
C CYS A 122 -23.94 1.05 2.99
N VAL A 123 -24.52 2.02 3.64
CA VAL A 123 -25.39 3.04 2.99
C VAL A 123 -24.59 3.88 1.98
N ALA A 124 -23.34 4.23 2.29
CA ALA A 124 -22.50 5.02 1.41
C ALA A 124 -22.18 4.31 0.08
N CYS A 125 -22.05 2.97 0.09
CA CYS A 125 -21.77 2.18 -1.12
C CYS A 125 -23.01 1.86 -1.96
N ALA A 126 -24.21 1.99 -1.41
CA ALA A 126 -25.47 1.65 -2.09
C ALA A 126 -25.76 2.54 -3.32
N HIS A 127 -25.15 3.72 -3.38
CA HIS A 127 -25.42 4.74 -4.42
C HIS A 127 -24.31 4.86 -5.47
N VAL A 128 -23.30 3.99 -5.48
CA VAL A 128 -22.21 4.06 -6.47
C VAL A 128 -22.67 3.51 -7.82
N THR A 129 -22.89 4.39 -8.80
CA THR A 129 -23.18 3.99 -10.19
C THR A 129 -21.91 3.53 -10.90
N LYS A 130 -21.93 2.33 -11.47
CA LYS A 130 -20.84 1.82 -12.31
C LYS A 130 -20.83 2.57 -13.65
N ARG A 131 -19.70 3.23 -13.95
CA ARG A 131 -19.47 3.85 -15.26
C ARG A 131 -18.83 2.82 -16.23
N PRO A 132 -19.17 2.83 -17.52
CA PRO A 132 -18.47 2.01 -18.51
C PRO A 132 -17.02 2.48 -18.65
N ASN A 133 -16.08 1.54 -18.75
CA ASN A 133 -14.66 1.80 -18.94
C ASN A 133 -14.22 1.30 -20.31
N ALA A 134 -13.37 2.09 -21.00
CA ALA A 134 -12.71 1.65 -22.21
C ALA A 134 -11.55 0.71 -21.88
N VAL A 135 -11.38 -0.34 -22.65
CA VAL A 135 -10.19 -1.19 -22.60
C VAL A 135 -9.09 -0.49 -23.39
N ILE A 136 -7.93 -0.29 -22.78
CA ILE A 136 -6.75 0.31 -23.41
C ILE A 136 -5.74 -0.81 -23.60
N GLU A 137 -5.33 -1.03 -24.83
CA GLU A 137 -4.26 -1.97 -25.14
C GLU A 137 -2.90 -1.37 -24.79
N HIS A 138 -2.04 -2.19 -24.19
CA HIS A 138 -0.68 -1.85 -23.84
C HIS A 138 0.27 -2.84 -24.50
N PRO A 139 1.07 -2.41 -25.50
CA PRO A 139 2.09 -3.28 -26.10
C PRO A 139 3.14 -3.76 -25.10
N PRO A 140 3.71 -4.98 -25.28
CA PRO A 140 4.76 -5.48 -24.41
C PRO A 140 6.00 -4.58 -24.40
N GLY A 141 6.59 -4.37 -23.21
CA GLY A 141 7.80 -3.57 -23.01
C GLY A 141 7.65 -2.07 -23.22
N GLU A 142 6.44 -1.61 -23.48
CA GLU A 142 6.19 -0.21 -23.82
C GLU A 142 6.09 0.69 -22.59
N GLU A 143 5.32 0.30 -21.57
CA GLU A 143 4.94 1.22 -20.49
C GLU A 143 5.01 0.60 -19.11
N THR A 144 5.67 1.31 -18.18
CA THR A 144 5.53 1.11 -16.73
C THR A 144 4.72 2.25 -16.14
N GLN A 145 3.68 1.93 -15.39
CA GLN A 145 2.86 2.89 -14.65
C GLN A 145 3.31 2.94 -13.20
N PHE A 146 3.53 4.15 -12.66
CA PHE A 146 3.93 4.37 -11.28
C PHE A 146 2.87 5.16 -10.53
N ASP A 147 2.66 4.82 -9.28
CA ASP A 147 1.77 5.53 -8.40
C ASP A 147 2.15 5.34 -6.93
N TRP A 148 1.86 6.35 -6.10
CA TRP A 148 1.97 6.25 -4.67
C TRP A 148 0.66 5.73 -4.06
N LEU A 149 0.80 4.84 -3.12
CA LEU A 149 -0.26 4.44 -2.21
C LEU A 149 0.09 4.96 -0.81
N GLU A 150 -0.79 5.75 -0.24
CA GLU A 150 -0.69 6.17 1.16
C GLU A 150 -1.19 5.05 2.06
N LEU A 151 -0.38 4.71 3.06
CA LEU A 151 -0.64 3.66 4.03
C LEU A 151 -0.84 4.31 5.40
N PRO A 152 -2.08 4.45 5.87
CA PRO A 152 -2.36 5.08 7.16
C PRO A 152 -1.91 4.21 8.32
N ASP A 153 -1.57 4.85 9.44
CA ASP A 153 -1.29 4.23 10.73
C ASP A 153 -0.20 3.13 10.67
N PRO A 154 1.02 3.44 10.14
CA PRO A 154 2.11 2.48 10.15
C PRO A 154 2.57 2.18 11.58
N PRO A 155 3.14 0.98 11.83
CA PRO A 155 3.69 0.64 13.14
C PRO A 155 4.68 1.70 13.64
N ALA A 156 4.50 2.17 14.88
CA ALA A 156 5.28 3.27 15.45
C ALA A 156 6.80 2.99 15.48
N HIS A 157 7.20 1.71 15.63
CA HIS A 157 8.61 1.31 15.67
C HIS A 157 9.33 1.41 14.31
N TRP A 158 8.60 1.67 13.19
CA TRP A 158 9.25 1.97 11.91
C TRP A 158 9.91 3.35 11.91
N GLY A 159 9.59 4.21 12.89
CA GLY A 159 10.22 5.51 13.06
C GLY A 159 9.95 6.51 11.93
N PHE A 160 8.86 6.36 11.21
CA PHE A 160 8.51 7.29 10.13
C PHE A 160 8.08 8.65 10.70
N PRO A 161 8.50 9.77 10.07
CA PRO A 161 8.25 11.11 10.58
C PRO A 161 6.79 11.57 10.42
N HIS A 162 5.98 10.84 9.66
CA HIS A 162 4.62 11.17 9.30
C HIS A 162 3.62 10.12 9.80
N LYS A 163 2.34 10.51 9.87
CA LYS A 163 1.24 9.58 10.21
C LYS A 163 1.01 8.48 9.18
N ASN A 164 1.53 8.64 7.98
CA ASN A 164 1.42 7.69 6.88
C ASN A 164 2.79 7.15 6.52
N ALA A 165 2.86 5.87 6.18
CA ALA A 165 3.89 5.31 5.33
C ALA A 165 3.44 5.45 3.87
N TYR A 166 4.36 5.27 2.95
CA TYR A 166 4.08 5.36 1.52
C TYR A 166 4.60 4.12 0.82
N LEU A 167 3.85 3.64 -0.17
CA LEU A 167 4.25 2.52 -1.00
C LEU A 167 4.30 3.00 -2.46
N LEU A 168 5.49 3.04 -3.05
CA LEU A 168 5.60 3.27 -4.48
C LEU A 168 5.31 1.95 -5.19
N VAL A 169 4.28 1.95 -6.02
CA VAL A 169 3.91 0.80 -6.85
C VAL A 169 4.28 1.08 -8.30
N GLY A 170 4.97 0.14 -8.93
CA GLY A 170 5.27 0.15 -10.35
C GLY A 170 4.70 -1.09 -11.03
N SER A 171 3.93 -0.87 -12.10
CA SER A 171 3.21 -1.92 -12.81
C SER A 171 3.53 -1.88 -14.29
N LEU A 172 3.96 -3.01 -14.84
CA LEU A 172 4.08 -3.19 -16.28
C LEU A 172 2.69 -3.22 -16.91
N ALA A 173 2.41 -2.28 -17.81
CA ALA A 173 1.06 -2.07 -18.29
C ALA A 173 0.52 -3.25 -19.12
N HIS A 174 1.37 -3.94 -19.89
CA HIS A 174 0.99 -5.11 -20.67
C HIS A 174 0.75 -6.34 -19.81
N SER A 175 1.77 -6.81 -19.11
CA SER A 175 1.69 -8.05 -18.31
C SER A 175 0.89 -7.86 -17.02
N GLY A 176 0.87 -6.66 -16.47
CA GLY A 176 0.33 -6.35 -15.15
C GLY A 176 1.17 -6.93 -14.01
N VAL A 177 2.37 -7.41 -14.27
CA VAL A 177 3.38 -7.68 -13.23
C VAL A 177 3.69 -6.37 -12.54
N TRP A 178 3.73 -6.41 -11.22
CA TRP A 178 3.98 -5.23 -10.41
C TRP A 178 4.91 -5.52 -9.24
N ARG A 179 5.61 -4.50 -8.80
CA ARG A 179 6.45 -4.52 -7.61
C ARG A 179 6.21 -3.25 -6.81
N ALA A 180 6.61 -3.25 -5.57
CA ALA A 180 6.38 -2.11 -4.71
C ALA A 180 7.51 -1.91 -3.70
N VAL A 181 7.73 -0.65 -3.29
CA VAL A 181 8.77 -0.27 -2.35
C VAL A 181 8.19 0.65 -1.29
N LEU A 182 8.36 0.29 -0.02
CA LEU A 182 8.02 1.12 1.13
C LEU A 182 8.94 2.33 1.23
N SER A 183 8.39 3.46 1.61
CA SER A 183 9.11 4.73 1.75
C SER A 183 8.59 5.56 2.91
N PRO A 184 9.45 6.25 3.65
CA PRO A 184 9.05 7.17 4.71
C PRO A 184 8.51 8.50 4.18
N SER A 185 8.74 8.82 2.90
CA SER A 185 8.36 10.09 2.28
C SER A 185 8.09 9.92 0.78
N MET A 186 7.28 10.82 0.22
CA MET A 186 7.03 10.91 -1.22
C MET A 186 7.88 12.00 -1.89
N ASP A 187 8.84 12.63 -1.21
CA ASP A 187 9.69 13.66 -1.81
C ASP A 187 10.55 13.14 -2.98
N VAL A 188 11.19 14.05 -3.71
CA VAL A 188 11.94 13.67 -4.92
C VAL A 188 13.04 12.64 -4.64
N PRO A 189 13.92 12.82 -3.62
CA PRO A 189 14.95 11.83 -3.32
C PRO A 189 14.39 10.43 -3.00
N HIS A 190 13.34 10.36 -2.19
CA HIS A 190 12.71 9.08 -1.84
C HIS A 190 12.00 8.44 -3.04
N LEU A 191 11.35 9.23 -3.90
CA LEU A 191 10.80 8.74 -5.15
C LEU A 191 11.89 8.07 -6.02
N LEU A 192 13.02 8.75 -6.22
CA LEU A 192 14.08 8.22 -7.08
C LEU A 192 14.76 6.98 -6.50
N ALA A 193 14.95 6.94 -5.18
CA ALA A 193 15.48 5.76 -4.49
C ALA A 193 14.51 4.57 -4.58
N ALA A 194 13.24 4.81 -4.31
CA ALA A 194 12.20 3.78 -4.43
C ALA A 194 12.08 3.28 -5.88
N MET A 195 12.13 4.18 -6.87
CA MET A 195 12.15 3.79 -8.29
C MET A 195 13.38 2.96 -8.65
N THR A 196 14.57 3.31 -8.16
CA THR A 196 15.80 2.53 -8.41
C THR A 196 15.63 1.09 -7.94
N THR A 197 15.16 0.88 -6.71
CA THR A 197 14.89 -0.45 -6.16
C THR A 197 13.79 -1.16 -6.94
N LEU A 198 12.71 -0.47 -7.25
CA LEU A 198 11.55 -1.03 -7.95
C LEU A 198 11.89 -1.48 -9.37
N LEU A 199 12.67 -0.71 -10.12
CA LEU A 199 13.14 -1.09 -11.46
C LEU A 199 14.02 -2.34 -11.44
N ALA A 200 14.87 -2.50 -10.41
CA ALA A 200 15.63 -3.72 -10.19
C ALA A 200 14.72 -4.92 -9.90
N LEU A 201 13.68 -4.74 -9.08
CA LEU A 201 12.68 -5.79 -8.79
C LEU A 201 11.83 -6.16 -10.02
N LEU A 202 11.55 -5.23 -10.92
CA LEU A 202 10.87 -5.49 -12.20
C LEU A 202 11.79 -6.17 -13.23
N GLY A 203 13.12 -6.09 -13.04
CA GLY A 203 14.10 -6.73 -13.90
C GLY A 203 14.49 -5.91 -15.15
N GLY A 204 14.12 -4.63 -15.23
CA GLY A 204 14.52 -3.79 -16.38
C GLY A 204 13.60 -2.60 -16.64
N LEU A 205 13.77 -2.02 -17.84
CA LEU A 205 13.15 -0.76 -18.24
C LEU A 205 12.20 -0.94 -19.43
N THR A 206 11.02 -0.36 -19.33
CA THR A 206 10.12 -0.12 -20.48
C THR A 206 10.56 1.14 -21.23
N ARG A 207 9.95 1.41 -22.38
CA ARG A 207 10.24 2.60 -23.18
C ARG A 207 9.71 3.87 -22.52
N VAL A 208 8.57 3.79 -21.83
CA VAL A 208 7.84 4.90 -21.23
C VAL A 208 7.57 4.64 -19.76
N TRP A 209 7.72 5.67 -18.96
CA TRP A 209 7.21 5.72 -17.58
C TRP A 209 6.02 6.68 -17.49
N ARG A 210 4.92 6.20 -16.96
CA ARG A 210 3.69 7.00 -16.80
C ARG A 210 3.43 7.31 -15.33
N PHE A 211 3.15 8.59 -15.07
CA PHE A 211 2.86 9.13 -13.74
C PHE A 211 1.56 9.92 -13.73
N ASP A 212 0.97 10.06 -12.55
CA ASP A 212 0.03 11.14 -12.28
C ASP A 212 0.77 12.49 -12.15
N ARG A 213 -0.01 13.55 -11.97
CA ARG A 213 0.51 14.90 -11.77
C ARG A 213 1.13 15.05 -10.37
N MET A 214 2.15 14.25 -10.05
CA MET A 214 2.89 14.36 -8.80
C MET A 214 3.79 15.60 -8.84
N ALA A 215 3.81 16.40 -7.76
CA ALA A 215 4.69 17.56 -7.65
C ALA A 215 6.18 17.20 -7.66
N THR A 216 6.51 15.95 -7.35
CA THR A 216 7.87 15.40 -7.41
C THR A 216 8.33 15.02 -8.82
N VAL A 217 7.39 14.91 -9.76
CA VAL A 217 7.66 14.62 -11.18
C VAL A 217 7.47 15.85 -12.05
N LEU A 218 6.41 16.62 -11.82
CA LEU A 218 6.01 17.76 -12.64
C LEU A 218 5.93 19.04 -11.81
N ASN A 219 6.59 20.09 -12.26
CA ASN A 219 6.34 21.43 -11.74
C ASN A 219 4.99 21.93 -12.26
N HIS A 220 3.99 22.03 -11.38
CA HIS A 220 2.62 22.42 -11.77
C HIS A 220 2.52 23.83 -12.32
N ARG A 221 3.49 24.73 -12.01
CA ARG A 221 3.49 26.11 -12.46
C ARG A 221 4.04 26.26 -13.87
N THR A 222 5.13 25.55 -14.20
CA THR A 222 5.80 25.66 -15.51
C THR A 222 5.35 24.57 -16.49
N GLY A 223 4.86 23.44 -16.01
CA GLY A 223 4.54 22.28 -16.84
C GLY A 223 5.75 21.40 -17.17
N ASP A 224 6.94 21.74 -16.65
CA ASP A 224 8.18 21.02 -16.91
C ASP A 224 8.39 19.90 -15.87
N LEU A 225 9.21 18.91 -16.23
CA LEU A 225 9.65 17.91 -15.26
C LEU A 225 10.56 18.56 -14.21
N VAL A 226 10.45 18.08 -12.97
CA VAL A 226 11.36 18.47 -11.90
C VAL A 226 12.81 18.12 -12.31
N PRO A 227 13.79 19.03 -12.21
CA PRO A 227 15.13 18.85 -12.78
C PRO A 227 15.83 17.55 -12.37
N MET A 228 15.75 17.18 -11.09
CA MET A 228 16.35 15.93 -10.59
C MET A 228 15.66 14.71 -11.17
N PHE A 229 14.33 14.74 -11.30
CA PHE A 229 13.57 13.67 -11.95
C PHE A 229 13.88 13.57 -13.45
N ALA A 230 13.98 14.71 -14.15
CA ALA A 230 14.37 14.75 -15.56
C ALA A 230 15.76 14.16 -15.80
N ALA A 231 16.74 14.47 -14.92
CA ALA A 231 18.07 13.87 -14.96
C ALA A 231 18.03 12.36 -14.72
N PHE A 232 17.20 11.88 -13.80
CA PHE A 232 16.99 10.48 -13.52
C PHE A 232 16.39 9.74 -14.72
N ALA A 233 15.34 10.29 -15.34
CA ALA A 233 14.73 9.71 -16.55
C ALA A 233 15.72 9.67 -17.72
N LYS A 234 16.51 10.74 -17.91
CA LYS A 234 17.58 10.81 -18.92
C LYS A 234 18.66 9.77 -18.67
N HIS A 235 19.11 9.57 -17.43
CA HIS A 235 20.09 8.55 -17.06
C HIS A 235 19.64 7.15 -17.45
N HIS A 236 18.35 6.83 -17.30
CA HIS A 236 17.76 5.55 -17.68
C HIS A 236 17.36 5.49 -19.17
N GLY A 237 17.45 6.59 -19.90
CA GLY A 237 17.06 6.67 -21.31
C GLY A 237 15.57 6.39 -21.52
N VAL A 238 14.69 6.81 -20.61
CA VAL A 238 13.24 6.56 -20.63
C VAL A 238 12.47 7.86 -20.80
N GLN A 239 11.39 7.81 -21.58
CA GLN A 239 10.48 8.93 -21.71
C GLN A 239 9.50 8.95 -20.54
N ALA A 240 9.45 10.02 -19.79
CA ALA A 240 8.44 10.23 -18.74
C ALA A 240 7.21 10.92 -19.33
N ILE A 241 6.03 10.35 -19.07
CA ILE A 241 4.72 10.89 -19.47
C ILE A 241 3.87 11.13 -18.22
N VAL A 242 3.40 12.36 -18.07
CA VAL A 242 2.47 12.72 -16.99
C VAL A 242 1.05 12.76 -17.56
N CYS A 243 0.11 12.13 -16.86
CA CYS A 243 -1.29 12.08 -17.27
C CYS A 243 -1.90 13.48 -17.32
N ARG A 244 -2.75 13.72 -18.33
CA ARG A 244 -3.57 14.94 -18.39
C ARG A 244 -4.61 14.93 -17.27
N PRO A 245 -5.07 16.09 -16.80
CA PRO A 245 -6.15 16.15 -15.82
C PRO A 245 -7.37 15.34 -16.31
N ARG A 246 -8.02 14.62 -15.41
CA ARG A 246 -9.20 13.77 -15.67
C ARG A 246 -9.00 12.60 -16.66
N SER A 247 -7.75 12.19 -16.90
CA SER A 247 -7.40 11.06 -17.78
C SER A 247 -6.96 9.81 -16.98
N GLY A 248 -7.55 9.57 -15.81
CA GLY A 248 -7.21 8.44 -14.91
C GLY A 248 -7.33 7.06 -15.57
N ASN A 249 -8.21 6.92 -16.59
CA ASN A 249 -8.40 5.65 -17.31
C ASN A 249 -7.10 5.07 -17.91
N ARG A 250 -6.07 5.89 -18.14
CA ARG A 250 -4.78 5.44 -18.68
C ARG A 250 -3.83 4.84 -17.64
N LYS A 251 -4.16 4.90 -16.34
CA LYS A 251 -3.41 4.33 -15.21
C LYS A 251 -4.12 3.15 -14.52
N GLY A 252 -5.15 2.62 -15.14
CA GLY A 252 -5.99 1.58 -14.53
C GLY A 252 -5.23 0.33 -14.05
N VAL A 253 -4.04 0.03 -14.59
CA VAL A 253 -3.26 -1.13 -14.19
C VAL A 253 -2.62 -0.90 -12.81
N VAL A 254 -1.93 0.23 -12.60
CA VAL A 254 -1.32 0.53 -11.31
C VAL A 254 -2.36 0.84 -10.23
N GLU A 255 -3.45 1.54 -10.57
CA GLU A 255 -4.57 1.80 -9.65
C GLU A 255 -5.18 0.50 -9.11
N LYS A 256 -5.38 -0.50 -9.98
CA LYS A 256 -5.84 -1.83 -9.58
C LYS A 256 -4.86 -2.51 -8.62
N ASN A 257 -3.56 -2.39 -8.87
CA ASN A 257 -2.53 -3.00 -8.04
C ASN A 257 -2.40 -2.26 -6.69
N ASN A 258 -2.50 -0.93 -6.67
CA ASN A 258 -2.60 -0.14 -5.44
C ASN A 258 -3.79 -0.60 -4.59
N HIS A 259 -4.95 -0.73 -5.22
CA HIS A 259 -6.14 -1.21 -4.52
C HIS A 259 -5.98 -2.65 -3.99
N THR A 260 -5.31 -3.51 -4.75
CA THR A 260 -4.97 -4.88 -4.32
C THR A 260 -4.00 -4.87 -3.13
N ALA A 261 -2.95 -4.05 -3.17
CA ALA A 261 -1.99 -3.91 -2.08
C ALA A 261 -2.68 -3.38 -0.81
N ALA A 262 -3.49 -2.32 -0.92
CA ALA A 262 -4.23 -1.76 0.20
C ALA A 262 -5.19 -2.77 0.84
N GLN A 263 -6.01 -3.45 0.01
CA GLN A 263 -7.10 -4.28 0.51
C GLN A 263 -6.67 -5.68 0.96
N ARG A 264 -5.56 -6.21 0.47
CA ARG A 264 -5.19 -7.60 0.68
C ARG A 264 -3.85 -7.79 1.37
N TRP A 265 -2.98 -6.78 1.35
CA TRP A 265 -1.70 -6.83 2.03
C TRP A 265 -1.67 -5.88 3.23
N TRP A 266 -1.90 -4.58 3.04
CA TRP A 266 -1.78 -3.61 4.13
C TRP A 266 -2.76 -3.87 5.28
N ARG A 267 -4.02 -4.13 4.96
CA ARG A 267 -5.06 -4.41 5.98
C ARG A 267 -4.82 -5.66 6.82
N THR A 268 -4.00 -6.57 6.34
CA THR A 268 -3.72 -7.85 7.01
C THR A 268 -2.29 -7.93 7.51
N LEU A 269 -1.51 -6.85 7.36
CA LEU A 269 -0.13 -6.80 7.79
C LEU A 269 -0.05 -6.79 9.33
N PRO A 270 0.69 -7.72 9.95
CA PRO A 270 0.90 -7.72 11.39
C PRO A 270 1.70 -6.49 11.85
N ASP A 271 1.30 -5.89 12.97
CA ASP A 271 1.92 -4.69 13.52
C ASP A 271 3.34 -4.94 14.05
N GLU A 272 3.70 -6.18 14.34
CA GLU A 272 5.01 -6.56 14.90
C GLU A 272 6.15 -6.60 13.88
N LEU A 273 5.82 -6.59 12.58
CA LEU A 273 6.83 -6.70 11.53
C LEU A 273 7.76 -5.49 11.49
N THR A 274 9.06 -5.73 11.36
CA THR A 274 10.01 -4.67 11.04
C THR A 274 9.77 -4.13 9.62
N LEU A 275 10.34 -2.96 9.31
CA LEU A 275 10.23 -2.38 7.98
C LEU A 275 10.77 -3.31 6.89
N GLU A 276 11.90 -3.99 7.17
CA GLU A 276 12.52 -4.95 6.25
C GLU A 276 11.63 -6.19 6.05
N GLN A 277 11.01 -6.68 7.13
CA GLN A 277 10.08 -7.82 7.05
C GLN A 277 8.81 -7.44 6.29
N ALA A 278 8.29 -6.23 6.49
CA ALA A 278 7.16 -5.71 5.74
C ALA A 278 7.49 -5.54 4.25
N GLN A 279 8.71 -5.05 3.92
CA GLN A 279 9.18 -4.98 2.53
C GLN A 279 9.33 -6.38 1.90
N ALA A 280 9.85 -7.35 2.64
CA ALA A 280 9.93 -8.74 2.17
C ALA A 280 8.53 -9.33 1.92
N SER A 281 7.59 -9.07 2.84
CA SER A 281 6.19 -9.51 2.73
C SER A 281 5.48 -8.94 1.51
N ILE A 282 5.64 -7.65 1.19
CA ILE A 282 5.03 -7.08 -0.03
C ILE A 282 5.66 -7.65 -1.30
N ASN A 283 6.97 -7.92 -1.29
CA ASN A 283 7.65 -8.54 -2.42
C ASN A 283 7.10 -9.94 -2.69
N GLU A 284 6.93 -10.76 -1.66
CA GLU A 284 6.35 -12.10 -1.74
C GLU A 284 4.88 -12.04 -2.20
N PHE A 285 4.10 -11.14 -1.59
CA PHE A 285 2.71 -10.92 -1.97
C PHE A 285 2.58 -10.54 -3.45
N ALA A 286 3.37 -9.58 -3.94
CA ALA A 286 3.34 -9.15 -5.33
C ALA A 286 3.75 -10.29 -6.28
N ALA A 287 4.80 -11.03 -5.97
CA ALA A 287 5.22 -12.21 -6.74
C ALA A 287 4.13 -13.29 -6.79
N GLY A 288 3.45 -13.54 -5.66
CA GLY A 288 2.32 -14.47 -5.60
C GLY A 288 1.12 -14.05 -6.49
N GLN A 289 0.96 -12.75 -6.79
CA GLN A 289 -0.07 -12.27 -7.72
C GLN A 289 0.27 -12.63 -9.18
N ASP A 290 1.55 -12.77 -9.53
CA ASP A 290 1.98 -13.05 -10.91
C ASP A 290 1.46 -14.41 -11.42
N ALA A 291 1.33 -15.40 -10.52
CA ALA A 291 0.80 -16.73 -10.84
C ALA A 291 -0.72 -16.81 -10.90
N ARG A 292 -1.45 -15.77 -10.47
CA ARG A 292 -2.91 -15.81 -10.44
C ARG A 292 -3.52 -15.77 -11.82
N SER A 293 -4.45 -16.70 -12.07
CA SER A 293 -5.21 -16.74 -13.32
C SER A 293 -6.10 -15.50 -13.46
N ARG A 294 -6.06 -14.92 -14.64
CA ARG A 294 -6.93 -13.81 -15.06
C ARG A 294 -7.52 -14.09 -16.45
N ARG A 295 -8.65 -13.46 -16.73
CA ARG A 295 -9.29 -13.53 -18.06
C ARG A 295 -8.74 -12.41 -18.95
N THR A 296 -8.45 -12.75 -20.19
CA THR A 296 -8.18 -11.82 -21.28
C THR A 296 -9.19 -12.09 -22.41
N GLU A 297 -9.13 -11.31 -23.45
CA GLU A 297 -9.98 -11.52 -24.66
C GLU A 297 -9.70 -12.87 -25.32
N THR A 298 -8.45 -13.33 -25.24
CA THR A 298 -7.99 -14.60 -25.84
C THR A 298 -8.13 -15.82 -24.91
N GLY A 299 -8.64 -15.64 -23.70
CA GLY A 299 -8.85 -16.73 -22.75
C GLY A 299 -8.29 -16.49 -21.35
N LYS A 300 -7.92 -17.56 -20.65
CA LYS A 300 -7.29 -17.49 -19.33
C LYS A 300 -5.77 -17.47 -19.45
N THR A 301 -5.12 -16.59 -18.72
CA THR A 301 -3.67 -16.44 -18.64
C THR A 301 -3.24 -16.04 -17.23
N THR A 302 -1.94 -15.84 -17.00
CA THR A 302 -1.37 -15.28 -15.76
C THR A 302 -0.50 -14.07 -16.10
N ALA A 303 -0.22 -13.20 -15.09
CA ALA A 303 0.72 -12.10 -15.28
C ALA A 303 2.12 -12.63 -15.63
N ALA A 304 2.55 -13.70 -14.97
CA ALA A 304 3.83 -14.37 -15.27
C ALA A 304 3.93 -14.86 -16.73
N ALA A 305 2.86 -15.47 -17.25
CA ALA A 305 2.85 -15.93 -18.64
C ALA A 305 2.94 -14.75 -19.63
N MET A 306 2.24 -13.65 -19.36
CA MET A 306 2.30 -12.44 -20.17
C MET A 306 3.64 -11.71 -20.05
N PHE A 307 4.31 -11.81 -18.90
CA PHE A 307 5.62 -11.20 -18.66
C PHE A 307 6.70 -11.78 -19.60
N ALA A 308 6.57 -13.01 -20.04
CA ALA A 308 7.49 -13.60 -21.01
C ALA A 308 7.56 -12.83 -22.35
N ALA A 309 6.51 -12.08 -22.68
CA ALA A 309 6.48 -11.20 -23.86
C ALA A 309 7.09 -9.81 -23.62
N GLU A 310 7.27 -9.41 -22.35
CA GLU A 310 7.88 -8.12 -22.01
C GLU A 310 9.37 -8.14 -22.39
N ARG A 311 9.76 -7.27 -23.31
CA ARG A 311 11.16 -7.11 -23.71
C ARG A 311 11.75 -5.90 -23.01
N LEU A 312 12.06 -6.07 -21.72
CA LEU A 312 12.63 -5.00 -20.92
C LEU A 312 14.08 -4.72 -21.32
N ARG A 313 14.45 -3.45 -21.39
CA ARG A 313 15.83 -3.03 -21.57
C ARG A 313 16.61 -3.20 -20.27
N PRO A 314 17.93 -3.50 -20.32
CA PRO A 314 18.74 -3.61 -19.11
C PRO A 314 18.83 -2.27 -18.38
N LEU A 315 19.01 -2.34 -17.06
CA LEU A 315 19.31 -1.17 -16.24
C LEU A 315 20.71 -0.63 -16.58
N PRO A 316 20.94 0.69 -16.47
CA PRO A 316 22.29 1.26 -16.57
C PRO A 316 23.22 0.62 -15.56
N PRO A 317 24.50 0.36 -15.92
CA PRO A 317 25.47 -0.25 -15.02
C PRO A 317 25.80 0.67 -13.82
N ALA A 318 25.74 1.99 -14.00
CA ALA A 318 25.92 2.97 -12.94
C ALA A 318 24.57 3.30 -12.28
N VAL A 319 24.53 3.24 -10.96
CA VAL A 319 23.37 3.67 -10.19
C VAL A 319 23.30 5.19 -10.16
N PHE A 320 22.12 5.77 -10.45
CA PHE A 320 21.91 7.21 -10.35
C PHE A 320 22.11 7.68 -8.91
N PRO A 321 23.00 8.66 -8.64
CA PRO A 321 23.25 9.14 -7.30
C PRO A 321 22.08 10.01 -6.83
N VAL A 322 21.29 9.51 -5.88
CA VAL A 322 20.23 10.29 -5.23
C VAL A 322 20.83 11.07 -4.09
N ILE A 323 20.90 12.40 -4.23
CA ILE A 323 21.51 13.30 -3.25
C ILE A 323 20.44 14.25 -2.72
N VAL A 324 20.26 14.24 -1.41
CA VAL A 324 19.49 15.26 -0.67
C VAL A 324 20.42 16.45 -0.46
N THR A 325 20.00 17.63 -0.90
CA THR A 325 20.78 18.87 -0.73
C THR A 325 19.94 19.91 0.00
N GLU A 326 20.47 20.48 1.07
CA GLU A 326 19.82 21.54 1.83
C GLU A 326 20.82 22.68 2.13
N GLU A 327 20.37 23.94 1.96
CA GLU A 327 21.15 25.11 2.35
C GLU A 327 21.07 25.30 3.87
N ARG A 328 22.20 25.54 4.50
CA ARG A 328 22.35 25.90 5.93
C ARG A 328 23.26 27.09 6.07
N THR A 329 23.06 27.86 7.15
CA THR A 329 23.99 28.95 7.53
C THR A 329 24.82 28.48 8.69
N ALA A 330 26.13 28.53 8.56
CA ALA A 330 27.04 28.19 9.63
C ALA A 330 26.95 29.22 10.77
N THR A 331 26.96 28.78 12.00
CA THR A 331 27.00 29.66 13.18
C THR A 331 28.34 30.36 13.31
N ARG A 332 28.45 31.35 14.21
CA ARG A 332 29.74 32.01 14.54
C ARG A 332 30.75 31.02 15.18
N GLN A 333 30.27 29.86 15.63
CA GLN A 333 31.14 28.77 16.16
C GLN A 333 31.54 27.79 15.06
N ALA A 334 31.34 28.15 13.79
CA ALA A 334 31.57 27.30 12.63
C ALA A 334 30.86 25.94 12.72
N LEU A 335 29.58 25.95 13.08
CA LEU A 335 28.71 24.78 13.16
C LEU A 335 27.49 24.97 12.28
N ILE A 336 27.04 23.90 11.65
CA ILE A 336 25.74 23.84 10.95
C ILE A 336 24.81 22.88 11.69
N ASP A 337 23.52 23.17 11.66
CA ASP A 337 22.49 22.27 12.17
C ASP A 337 21.98 21.35 11.05
N TRP A 338 21.97 20.04 11.31
CA TRP A 338 21.46 19.02 10.40
C TRP A 338 20.74 17.92 11.17
N ARG A 339 19.46 17.71 10.87
CA ARG A 339 18.62 16.66 11.51
C ARG A 339 18.74 16.59 13.04
N GLY A 340 18.71 17.78 13.69
CA GLY A 340 18.77 17.88 15.15
C GLY A 340 20.14 17.64 15.78
N ASN A 341 21.21 17.59 14.97
CA ASN A 341 22.59 17.52 15.40
C ASN A 341 23.40 18.66 14.80
N ARG A 342 24.61 18.92 15.32
CA ARG A 342 25.51 19.97 14.85
C ARG A 342 26.79 19.38 14.27
N TYR A 343 27.28 19.97 13.19
CA TYR A 343 28.49 19.52 12.48
C TYR A 343 29.40 20.71 12.22
N SER A 344 30.71 20.53 12.47
CA SER A 344 31.67 21.62 12.27
C SER A 344 32.00 21.83 10.78
N VAL A 345 32.27 23.08 10.45
CA VAL A 345 32.84 23.49 9.16
C VAL A 345 34.14 24.27 9.41
N PRO A 346 34.98 24.49 8.38
CA PRO A 346 36.13 25.38 8.51
C PRO A 346 35.72 26.73 9.07
N PRO A 347 36.50 27.33 10.01
CA PRO A 347 36.13 28.58 10.67
C PRO A 347 35.93 29.76 9.74
N GLU A 348 36.56 29.76 8.56
CA GLU A 348 36.46 30.77 7.52
C GLU A 348 35.03 30.85 6.96
N LEU A 349 34.25 29.80 7.13
CA LEU A 349 32.85 29.73 6.73
C LEU A 349 31.88 30.13 7.86
N ALA A 350 32.37 30.66 8.97
CA ALA A 350 31.49 31.17 10.02
C ALA A 350 30.55 32.24 9.46
N ALA A 351 29.25 32.11 9.74
CA ALA A 351 28.17 32.93 9.23
C ALA A 351 27.92 32.82 7.69
N ALA A 352 28.64 31.98 6.97
CA ALA A 352 28.44 31.76 5.54
C ALA A 352 27.32 30.73 5.29
N LYS A 353 26.73 30.82 4.09
CA LYS A 353 25.80 29.80 3.58
C LYS A 353 26.60 28.64 2.97
N VAL A 354 26.22 27.45 3.32
CA VAL A 354 26.80 26.21 2.81
C VAL A 354 25.69 25.23 2.42
N GLU A 355 26.00 24.31 1.53
CA GLU A 355 25.12 23.22 1.16
C GLU A 355 25.49 21.94 1.89
N VAL A 356 24.56 21.35 2.62
CA VAL A 356 24.70 20.02 3.19
C VAL A 356 24.16 19.02 2.18
N ARG A 357 24.98 18.08 1.76
CA ARG A 357 24.65 17.05 0.77
C ARG A 357 24.74 15.66 1.42
N GLN A 358 23.68 14.90 1.34
CA GLN A 358 23.68 13.50 1.77
C GLN A 358 23.20 12.62 0.62
N ARG A 359 24.00 11.64 0.23
CA ARG A 359 23.50 10.57 -0.62
C ARG A 359 22.50 9.74 0.20
N LEU A 360 21.33 9.48 -0.34
CA LEU A 360 20.31 8.71 0.35
C LEU A 360 20.84 7.30 0.69
N GLY A 361 20.65 6.87 1.95
CA GLY A 361 21.21 5.62 2.48
C GLY A 361 22.69 5.69 2.89
N SER A 362 23.37 6.87 2.76
CA SER A 362 24.75 7.05 3.25
C SER A 362 24.75 7.46 4.73
N ASP A 363 25.73 6.94 5.47
CA ASP A 363 26.01 7.34 6.84
C ASP A 363 26.91 8.59 6.93
N THR A 364 27.20 9.25 5.80
CA THR A 364 28.02 10.45 5.74
C THR A 364 27.28 11.60 5.08
N ILE A 365 27.63 12.82 5.49
CA ILE A 365 27.27 14.08 4.85
C ILE A 365 28.50 14.78 4.34
N ASP A 366 28.36 15.40 3.17
CA ASP A 366 29.31 16.37 2.62
C ASP A 366 28.76 17.79 2.83
N ILE A 367 29.60 18.68 3.31
CA ILE A 367 29.28 20.11 3.40
C ILE A 367 30.08 20.81 2.32
N ALA A 368 29.38 21.53 1.43
CA ALA A 368 29.96 22.18 0.28
C ALA A 368 29.69 23.67 0.30
N THR A 369 30.58 24.45 -0.35
CA THR A 369 30.34 25.85 -0.64
C THR A 369 29.31 26.01 -1.76
N ALA A 370 28.80 27.23 -1.97
CA ALA A 370 27.91 27.56 -3.09
C ALA A 370 28.54 27.27 -4.47
N SER A 371 29.87 27.24 -4.58
CA SER A 371 30.60 26.83 -5.79
C SER A 371 30.68 25.31 -5.97
N GLY A 372 30.20 24.54 -5.02
CA GLY A 372 30.17 23.09 -5.07
C GLY A 372 31.41 22.38 -4.48
N ALA A 373 32.42 23.14 -3.99
CA ALA A 373 33.60 22.56 -3.37
C ALA A 373 33.23 21.96 -2.01
N VAL A 374 33.54 20.67 -1.81
CA VAL A 374 33.33 19.98 -0.51
C VAL A 374 34.40 20.45 0.46
N VAL A 375 33.98 21.02 1.58
CA VAL A 375 34.84 21.65 2.59
C VAL A 375 34.89 20.85 3.89
N ALA A 376 33.90 19.99 4.12
CA ALA A 376 33.88 19.06 5.26
C ALA A 376 33.09 17.80 4.93
N ARG A 377 33.46 16.70 5.58
CA ARG A 377 32.72 15.44 5.54
C ARG A 377 32.59 14.91 6.96
N HIS A 378 31.37 14.54 7.34
CA HIS A 378 31.11 13.99 8.67
C HIS A 378 30.29 12.70 8.59
N ARG A 379 30.51 11.82 9.56
CA ARG A 379 29.61 10.72 9.81
C ARG A 379 28.32 11.26 10.45
N VAL A 380 27.16 10.82 9.96
CA VAL A 380 25.87 11.25 10.47
C VAL A 380 25.58 10.59 11.81
N ALA A 381 25.24 11.39 12.81
CA ALA A 381 24.66 10.87 14.05
C ALA A 381 23.17 10.60 13.85
N GLU A 382 22.62 9.74 14.70
CA GLU A 382 21.19 9.47 14.73
C GLU A 382 20.39 10.77 14.86
N PRO A 383 19.33 10.96 14.08
CA PRO A 383 18.56 12.20 14.09
C PRO A 383 17.98 12.53 15.46
N GLY A 384 18.09 13.82 15.84
CA GLY A 384 17.47 14.32 17.08
C GLY A 384 18.28 14.10 18.36
N LEU A 385 19.47 13.51 18.32
CA LEU A 385 20.30 13.30 19.53
C LEU A 385 20.83 14.61 20.14
N GLY A 386 20.84 15.73 19.42
CA GLY A 386 21.36 17.00 19.91
C GLY A 386 22.90 17.05 20.07
N VAL A 387 23.60 16.06 19.48
CA VAL A 387 25.07 15.96 19.61
C VAL A 387 25.78 16.97 18.67
N THR A 388 27.00 17.34 19.05
CA THR A 388 27.88 18.16 18.23
C THR A 388 29.09 17.34 17.78
N ILE A 389 29.21 17.15 16.46
CA ILE A 389 30.30 16.40 15.82
C ILE A 389 31.28 17.43 15.25
N ARG A 390 32.54 17.37 15.70
CA ARG A 390 33.59 18.31 15.34
C ARG A 390 34.77 17.58 14.70
N ASP A 391 35.26 18.15 13.61
CA ASP A 391 36.55 17.81 13.07
C ASP A 391 37.64 18.49 13.91
N THR A 392 38.71 17.76 14.27
CA THR A 392 39.79 18.24 15.11
C THR A 392 40.55 19.42 14.47
N GLY A 393 40.72 19.40 13.14
CA GLY A 393 41.32 20.50 12.38
C GLY A 393 40.50 21.79 12.47
N HIS A 394 39.18 21.68 12.38
CA HIS A 394 38.27 22.84 12.52
C HIS A 394 38.33 23.43 13.92
N VAL A 395 38.45 22.61 14.96
CA VAL A 395 38.58 23.06 16.35
C VAL A 395 39.87 23.82 16.53
N THR A 396 41.00 23.23 16.11
CA THR A 396 42.32 23.84 16.24
C THR A 396 42.41 25.18 15.49
N ALA A 397 41.86 25.22 14.27
CA ALA A 397 41.84 26.47 13.47
C ALA A 397 40.95 27.54 14.12
N LEU A 398 39.80 27.18 14.68
CA LEU A 398 38.91 28.12 15.38
C LEU A 398 39.54 28.66 16.64
N GLU A 399 40.27 27.85 17.44
CA GLU A 399 41.02 28.27 18.62
C GLU A 399 42.15 29.25 18.21
N ALA A 400 42.92 28.95 17.18
CA ALA A 400 43.96 29.83 16.68
C ALA A 400 43.43 31.23 16.31
N ILE A 401 42.29 31.28 15.64
CA ILE A 401 41.62 32.56 15.31
C ILE A 401 41.15 33.27 16.57
N ALA A 402 40.57 32.55 17.53
CA ALA A 402 40.07 33.13 18.78
C ALA A 402 41.19 33.70 19.63
N PHE A 403 42.34 33.03 19.68
CA PHE A 403 43.53 33.49 20.44
C PHE A 403 44.26 34.65 19.71
N ALA A 404 44.22 34.69 18.38
CA ALA A 404 44.82 35.78 17.62
C ALA A 404 43.93 37.05 17.60
N SER A 405 42.68 36.95 17.98
CA SER A 405 41.75 38.08 18.01
C SER A 405 42.10 39.04 19.15
N ALA A 406 42.15 40.34 18.85
CA ALA A 406 42.30 41.37 19.88
C ALA A 406 41.19 41.30 20.92
N PRO A 407 41.47 41.65 22.18
CA PRO A 407 40.43 41.61 23.23
C PRO A 407 39.23 42.45 22.79
N PRO A 408 38.00 41.98 23.06
CA PRO A 408 36.81 42.69 22.60
C PRO A 408 36.82 44.13 23.15
N GLY A 409 36.60 45.08 22.28
CA GLY A 409 36.48 46.49 22.66
C GLY A 409 35.45 46.68 23.77
N ARG A 410 35.50 47.79 24.46
CA ARG A 410 34.57 48.09 25.57
C ARG A 410 33.14 47.74 25.19
N PRO A 411 32.39 47.01 26.07
CA PRO A 411 31.01 46.64 25.78
C PRO A 411 30.18 47.88 25.44
N HIS A 412 29.37 47.81 24.38
CA HIS A 412 28.56 48.91 23.86
C HIS A 412 27.60 49.50 24.91
N ARG A 413 27.18 48.71 25.91
CA ARG A 413 26.34 49.15 27.02
C ARG A 413 26.87 48.58 28.37
N ARG A 414 26.77 49.38 29.43
CA ARG A 414 26.93 48.88 30.80
C ARG A 414 25.88 47.81 31.07
N LYS A 415 26.24 46.83 31.88
CA LYS A 415 25.28 45.84 32.42
C LYS A 415 24.35 46.55 33.39
N GLU A 416 23.24 47.03 32.91
CA GLU A 416 22.20 47.70 33.69
C GLU A 416 20.98 46.77 33.78
N ARG A 417 20.32 46.81 34.94
CA ARG A 417 19.01 46.13 35.08
C ARG A 417 17.97 46.99 34.38
N ILE A 418 17.43 46.52 33.28
CA ILE A 418 16.37 47.20 32.52
C ILE A 418 15.14 46.28 32.54
N PRO A 419 14.26 46.40 33.56
CA PRO A 419 13.01 45.66 33.61
C PRO A 419 12.09 46.13 32.44
N PRO A 420 11.10 45.32 32.07
CA PRO A 420 10.11 45.72 31.06
C PRO A 420 9.50 47.08 31.39
N GLY A 421 9.56 48.00 30.46
CA GLY A 421 8.98 49.31 30.59
C GLY A 421 7.45 49.31 30.51
N PRO A 422 6.78 50.45 30.83
CA PRO A 422 5.31 50.52 30.87
C PRO A 422 4.63 50.08 29.56
N ALA A 423 5.25 50.35 28.41
CA ALA A 423 4.71 49.93 27.11
C ALA A 423 4.74 48.41 26.93
N ALA A 424 5.83 47.75 27.33
CA ALA A 424 5.94 46.29 27.27
C ALA A 424 5.00 45.62 28.25
N LEU A 425 4.84 46.20 29.47
CA LEU A 425 3.90 45.68 30.47
C LEU A 425 2.45 45.80 30.01
N ARG A 426 2.09 46.91 29.33
CA ARG A 426 0.74 47.06 28.73
C ARG A 426 0.51 46.02 27.63
N ALA A 427 1.48 45.81 26.77
CA ALA A 427 1.37 44.77 25.73
C ALA A 427 1.24 43.35 26.32
N ALA A 428 2.00 43.05 27.37
CA ALA A 428 1.91 41.78 28.07
C ALA A 428 0.53 41.61 28.76
N ALA A 429 -0.03 42.66 29.35
CA ALA A 429 -1.36 42.62 29.96
C ALA A 429 -2.47 42.36 28.94
N VAL A 430 -2.34 42.84 27.70
CA VAL A 430 -3.26 42.50 26.62
C VAL A 430 -3.10 41.02 26.20
N LEU A 431 -1.90 40.53 26.07
CA LEU A 431 -1.61 39.14 25.71
C LEU A 431 -2.08 38.13 26.80
N THR A 432 -2.01 38.52 28.04
CA THR A 432 -2.46 37.69 29.18
C THR A 432 -3.94 37.84 29.53
N GLY A 433 -4.66 38.69 28.80
CA GLY A 433 -6.08 38.92 29.02
C GLY A 433 -6.40 39.71 30.29
N THR A 434 -5.39 40.31 30.95
CA THR A 434 -5.55 41.11 32.16
C THR A 434 -6.02 42.57 31.90
N VAL A 435 -5.98 42.98 30.63
CA VAL A 435 -6.58 44.24 30.17
C VAL A 435 -7.44 43.93 28.95
N THR A 436 -8.74 44.11 29.08
CA THR A 436 -9.65 44.12 27.93
C THR A 436 -9.32 45.33 27.06
N THR A 437 -8.91 45.10 25.81
CA THR A 437 -8.83 46.18 24.82
C THR A 437 -10.21 46.84 24.71
N PRO A 438 -10.34 48.18 24.86
CA PRO A 438 -11.62 48.81 24.58
C PRO A 438 -11.99 48.47 23.13
N SER A 439 -13.11 47.79 22.97
CA SER A 439 -13.72 47.56 21.67
C SER A 439 -13.92 48.90 20.99
N THR A 440 -13.22 49.15 19.91
CA THR A 440 -13.48 50.33 19.06
C THR A 440 -14.83 50.09 18.40
N VAL A 441 -15.86 50.67 19.00
CA VAL A 441 -17.18 50.73 18.37
C VAL A 441 -17.03 51.65 17.15
N ILE A 442 -16.95 51.06 15.98
CA ILE A 442 -17.04 51.81 14.74
C ILE A 442 -18.49 52.24 14.58
N SER A 443 -18.76 53.51 14.80
CA SER A 443 -20.07 54.10 14.53
C SER A 443 -20.28 54.08 13.00
N LEU A 444 -21.28 53.32 12.56
CA LEU A 444 -21.71 53.29 11.15
C LEU A 444 -22.40 54.59 10.69
N ALA A 445 -22.61 55.55 11.55
CA ALA A 445 -23.23 56.86 11.23
C ALA A 445 -22.33 57.81 10.41
N ALA A 446 -21.13 57.41 10.03
CA ALA A 446 -20.22 58.19 9.19
C ALA A 446 -20.19 57.75 7.70
N TYR A 447 -21.12 56.86 7.31
CA TYR A 447 -21.23 56.32 5.93
C TYR A 447 -22.65 56.50 5.36
N GLU A 448 -23.46 57.47 5.87
CA GLU A 448 -24.65 57.98 5.18
C GLU A 448 -24.33 59.28 4.43
#